data_1c651e0e69084b9761706f4b055ef914
#
_entry.id   1c651e0e69084b9761706f4b055ef914
#
_cell.length_a   1.000
_cell.length_b   1.000
_cell.length_c   1.000
_cell.angle_alpha   90.00
_cell.angle_beta   90.00
_cell.angle_gamma   90.00
#
_symmetry.space_group_name_H-M   'P 1'
#
loop_
_entity.id
_entity.type
_entity.pdbx_description
1 polymer ?
#
loop_
_entity_poly.entity_id
_entity_poly.type
_entity_poly.pdbx_seq_one_letter_code
_entity_poly.pdbx_strand_id
1 'polypeptide(L)'
;MNDLSLIVLSLTALAPIAIVMLLLVILRWPAKKAMPVAYFVTVVISFLVWKTPGVQIAAASIHGLVTVANLLFIVFGAILLLNTLKACGYIHAIRQGFIDISPDRRVQAIIIAWLFGSFIEGAAGFGAPAAIAAPLLVAIGFPAMAAVIVALIIHITPVSFGAVGTPILGGLNTGLSGQPEVASVVAAQGMTHDSYLHLIGETVALLHGIAGSFVPLIMVALMTRFFGKNRSFGEGLAIWKFALFAGLAFTIPSNILARFLGPEFPSLLGALVGLCLVVPATRAGLFQPKKPWAFPDEEESDAEWRGELQIDVHDHAARVSGGNLIKAWSPYLIVAALLVITRTVQPIKALITSDAVTISWANIFNSGIGAKSQPLYLPGFIFVVTVVLCLSLIHISEPTRLLSIAYGGVCVE
;
A
#
# COMPACT_ATOMS: atom_id res chain seq x y z
N MET A 1 27.08 -13.73 -29.29
CA MET A 1 26.27 -12.47 -29.23
C MET A 1 26.70 -11.44 -30.26
N ASN A 2 27.66 -11.72 -31.15
CA ASN A 2 28.25 -10.69 -31.99
C ASN A 2 27.58 -10.40 -33.32
N ASP A 3 26.48 -11.06 -33.67
CA ASP A 3 25.86 -10.93 -35.00
C ASP A 3 24.46 -10.25 -35.01
N LEU A 4 23.89 -9.91 -33.87
CA LEU A 4 22.63 -9.18 -33.79
C LEU A 4 22.89 -7.68 -33.58
N SER A 5 22.22 -6.84 -34.40
CA SER A 5 22.33 -5.39 -34.22
C SER A 5 21.79 -4.98 -32.82
N LEU A 6 22.39 -3.93 -32.23
CA LEU A 6 21.95 -3.37 -30.95
C LEU A 6 20.44 -3.07 -30.94
N ILE A 7 19.90 -2.68 -32.09
CA ILE A 7 18.47 -2.40 -32.27
C ILE A 7 17.63 -3.66 -32.04
N VAL A 8 18.03 -4.80 -32.61
CA VAL A 8 17.29 -6.07 -32.45
C VAL A 8 17.34 -6.53 -30.98
N LEU A 9 18.50 -6.42 -30.33
CA LEU A 9 18.65 -6.74 -28.93
C LEU A 9 17.78 -5.85 -28.04
N SER A 10 17.73 -4.55 -28.32
CA SER A 10 16.88 -3.60 -27.58
C SER A 10 15.39 -3.90 -27.77
N LEU A 11 14.95 -4.16 -29.01
CA LEU A 11 13.55 -4.50 -29.29
C LEU A 11 13.13 -5.81 -28.61
N THR A 12 13.99 -6.82 -28.64
CA THR A 12 13.68 -8.10 -27.97
C THR A 12 13.71 -8.00 -26.45
N ALA A 13 14.51 -7.12 -25.87
CA ALA A 13 14.49 -6.82 -24.43
C ALA A 13 13.20 -6.08 -23.99
N LEU A 14 12.66 -5.23 -24.86
CA LEU A 14 11.38 -4.53 -24.63
C LEU A 14 10.15 -5.40 -24.90
N ALA A 15 10.28 -6.49 -25.65
CA ALA A 15 9.15 -7.33 -26.06
C ALA A 15 8.29 -7.84 -24.88
N PRO A 16 8.81 -8.31 -23.73
CA PRO A 16 8.00 -8.73 -22.60
C PRO A 16 7.09 -7.61 -22.07
N ILE A 17 7.63 -6.39 -21.98
CA ILE A 17 6.88 -5.21 -21.52
C ILE A 17 5.82 -4.84 -22.54
N ALA A 18 6.18 -4.80 -23.83
CA ALA A 18 5.26 -4.49 -24.91
C ALA A 18 4.08 -5.47 -25.00
N ILE A 19 4.35 -6.76 -24.79
CA ILE A 19 3.30 -7.80 -24.76
C ILE A 19 2.36 -7.62 -23.58
N VAL A 20 2.90 -7.35 -22.39
CA VAL A 20 2.07 -7.07 -21.22
C VAL A 20 1.18 -5.84 -21.48
N MET A 21 1.74 -4.74 -22.01
CA MET A 21 0.97 -3.56 -22.39
C MET A 21 -0.10 -3.88 -23.43
N LEU A 22 0.25 -4.61 -24.50
CA LEU A 22 -0.70 -5.01 -25.53
C LEU A 22 -1.87 -5.81 -24.93
N LEU A 23 -1.57 -6.82 -24.13
CA LEU A 23 -2.58 -7.73 -23.58
C LEU A 23 -3.46 -7.07 -22.52
N LEU A 24 -2.86 -6.32 -21.56
CA LEU A 24 -3.60 -5.71 -20.47
C LEU A 24 -4.29 -4.41 -20.87
N VAL A 25 -3.60 -3.52 -21.60
CA VAL A 25 -4.10 -2.16 -21.86
C VAL A 25 -4.93 -2.12 -23.13
N ILE A 26 -4.42 -2.68 -24.25
CA ILE A 26 -5.09 -2.61 -25.56
C ILE A 26 -6.17 -3.68 -25.67
N LEU A 27 -5.83 -4.95 -25.41
CA LEU A 27 -6.77 -6.08 -25.50
C LEU A 27 -7.62 -6.28 -24.25
N ARG A 28 -7.30 -5.56 -23.15
CA ARG A 28 -8.01 -5.60 -21.87
C ARG A 28 -8.20 -7.01 -21.32
N TRP A 29 -7.23 -7.89 -21.54
CA TRP A 29 -7.26 -9.22 -20.98
C TRP A 29 -7.05 -9.15 -19.46
N PRO A 30 -7.70 -10.04 -18.69
CA PRO A 30 -7.42 -10.13 -17.26
C PRO A 30 -5.99 -10.62 -17.03
N ALA A 31 -5.31 -10.08 -16.02
CA ALA A 31 -3.90 -10.38 -15.71
C ALA A 31 -3.61 -11.88 -15.62
N LYS A 32 -4.55 -12.67 -15.07
CA LYS A 32 -4.45 -14.14 -14.97
C LYS A 32 -4.27 -14.86 -16.31
N LYS A 33 -4.68 -14.25 -17.44
CA LYS A 33 -4.48 -14.78 -18.79
C LYS A 33 -3.28 -14.13 -19.48
N ALA A 34 -3.11 -12.83 -19.30
CA ALA A 34 -2.06 -12.05 -19.96
C ALA A 34 -0.65 -12.42 -19.47
N MET A 35 -0.46 -12.59 -18.15
CA MET A 35 0.85 -12.84 -17.57
C MET A 35 1.47 -14.19 -17.95
N PRO A 36 0.74 -15.33 -17.98
CA PRO A 36 1.29 -16.59 -18.48
C PRO A 36 1.73 -16.51 -19.94
N VAL A 37 0.99 -15.79 -20.79
CA VAL A 37 1.37 -15.59 -22.20
C VAL A 37 2.65 -14.76 -22.31
N ALA A 38 2.73 -13.64 -21.57
CA ALA A 38 3.92 -12.82 -21.54
C ALA A 38 5.15 -13.60 -21.03
N TYR A 39 4.99 -14.42 -19.98
CA TYR A 39 6.04 -15.30 -19.47
C TYR A 39 6.51 -16.29 -20.54
N PHE A 40 5.59 -16.98 -21.20
CA PHE A 40 5.94 -17.94 -22.26
C PHE A 40 6.71 -17.27 -23.40
N VAL A 41 6.24 -16.12 -23.87
CA VAL A 41 6.96 -15.37 -24.91
C VAL A 41 8.34 -14.94 -24.45
N THR A 42 8.48 -14.50 -23.20
CA THR A 42 9.78 -14.16 -22.61
C THR A 42 10.73 -15.36 -22.60
N VAL A 43 10.24 -16.55 -22.21
CA VAL A 43 11.02 -17.80 -22.24
C VAL A 43 11.48 -18.11 -23.68
N VAL A 44 10.58 -18.02 -24.66
CA VAL A 44 10.91 -18.27 -26.07
C VAL A 44 11.98 -17.30 -26.58
N ILE A 45 11.80 -16.00 -26.32
CA ILE A 45 12.80 -14.96 -26.69
C ILE A 45 14.14 -15.22 -26.02
N SER A 46 14.16 -15.53 -24.72
CA SER A 46 15.37 -15.83 -23.97
C SER A 46 16.11 -17.04 -24.55
N PHE A 47 15.38 -18.09 -24.92
CA PHE A 47 15.99 -19.31 -25.46
C PHE A 47 16.46 -19.13 -26.90
N LEU A 48 15.63 -18.57 -27.79
CA LEU A 48 15.91 -18.51 -29.24
C LEU A 48 16.79 -17.32 -29.62
N VAL A 49 16.54 -16.13 -29.06
CA VAL A 49 17.25 -14.89 -29.43
C VAL A 49 18.47 -14.65 -28.57
N TRP A 50 18.28 -14.71 -27.23
CA TRP A 50 19.36 -14.50 -26.27
C TRP A 50 20.24 -15.73 -26.04
N LYS A 51 19.79 -16.90 -26.57
CA LYS A 51 20.48 -18.20 -26.44
C LYS A 51 20.81 -18.55 -24.98
N THR A 52 19.96 -18.14 -24.07
CA THR A 52 20.11 -18.43 -22.64
C THR A 52 20.00 -19.93 -22.41
N PRO A 53 20.93 -20.56 -21.68
CA PRO A 53 20.86 -21.99 -21.38
C PRO A 53 19.55 -22.36 -20.68
N GLY A 54 18.93 -23.47 -21.08
CA GLY A 54 17.64 -23.91 -20.49
C GLY A 54 17.69 -24.08 -18.98
N VAL A 55 18.87 -24.47 -18.44
CA VAL A 55 19.12 -24.58 -17.00
C VAL A 55 18.99 -23.22 -16.30
N GLN A 56 19.48 -22.15 -16.91
CA GLN A 56 19.35 -20.79 -16.35
C GLN A 56 17.89 -20.32 -16.40
N ILE A 57 17.16 -20.62 -17.49
CA ILE A 57 15.73 -20.28 -17.59
C ILE A 57 14.92 -21.03 -16.50
N ALA A 58 15.22 -22.33 -16.31
CA ALA A 58 14.58 -23.12 -15.26
C ALA A 58 14.90 -22.59 -13.86
N ALA A 59 16.17 -22.25 -13.60
CA ALA A 59 16.59 -21.68 -12.33
C ALA A 59 15.95 -20.30 -12.06
N ALA A 60 15.89 -19.43 -13.06
CA ALA A 60 15.23 -18.14 -12.97
C ALA A 60 13.72 -18.30 -12.71
N SER A 61 13.08 -19.30 -13.31
CA SER A 61 11.66 -19.61 -13.07
C SER A 61 11.42 -20.05 -11.62
N ILE A 62 12.29 -20.91 -11.07
CA ILE A 62 12.20 -21.32 -9.65
C ILE A 62 12.45 -20.13 -8.73
N HIS A 63 13.45 -19.29 -9.02
CA HIS A 63 13.67 -18.04 -8.27
C HIS A 63 12.40 -17.18 -8.29
N GLY A 64 11.77 -17.01 -9.44
CA GLY A 64 10.50 -16.30 -9.60
C GLY A 64 9.38 -16.89 -8.74
N LEU A 65 9.25 -18.23 -8.68
CA LEU A 65 8.26 -18.91 -7.83
C LEU A 65 8.50 -18.65 -6.33
N VAL A 66 9.75 -18.66 -5.87
CA VAL A 66 10.10 -18.31 -4.47
C VAL A 66 9.73 -16.86 -4.19
N THR A 67 10.03 -15.94 -5.11
CA THR A 67 9.65 -14.52 -4.99
C THR A 67 8.14 -14.36 -4.91
N VAL A 68 7.38 -15.06 -5.76
CA VAL A 68 5.90 -15.07 -5.72
C VAL A 68 5.39 -15.62 -4.39
N ALA A 69 5.96 -16.69 -3.86
CA ALA A 69 5.57 -17.26 -2.57
C ALA A 69 5.78 -16.24 -1.43
N ASN A 70 6.91 -15.52 -1.42
CA ASN A 70 7.19 -14.46 -0.46
C ASN A 70 6.16 -13.33 -0.56
N LEU A 71 5.86 -12.85 -1.77
CA LEU A 71 4.87 -11.80 -1.99
C LEU A 71 3.46 -12.25 -1.59
N LEU A 72 3.05 -13.47 -1.97
CA LEU A 72 1.75 -14.02 -1.58
C LEU A 72 1.62 -14.17 -0.06
N PHE A 73 2.70 -14.49 0.64
CA PHE A 73 2.69 -14.54 2.11
C PHE A 73 2.49 -13.15 2.73
N ILE A 74 3.08 -12.10 2.15
CA ILE A 74 2.84 -10.71 2.59
C ILE A 74 1.38 -10.33 2.34
N VAL A 75 0.86 -10.58 1.14
CA VAL A 75 -0.54 -10.30 0.77
C VAL A 75 -1.52 -11.05 1.67
N PHE A 76 -1.26 -12.34 1.90
CA PHE A 76 -2.06 -13.18 2.80
C PHE A 76 -2.13 -12.58 4.21
N GLY A 77 -0.98 -12.22 4.80
CA GLY A 77 -0.92 -11.61 6.13
C GLY A 77 -1.69 -10.29 6.19
N ALA A 78 -1.55 -9.42 5.18
CA ALA A 78 -2.25 -8.15 5.10
C ALA A 78 -3.78 -8.32 4.98
N ILE A 79 -4.24 -9.24 4.12
CA ILE A 79 -5.68 -9.54 3.97
C ILE A 79 -6.24 -10.19 5.24
N LEU A 80 -5.49 -11.10 5.87
CA LEU A 80 -5.87 -11.73 7.11
C LEU A 80 -6.07 -10.68 8.22
N LEU A 81 -5.10 -9.78 8.41
CA LEU A 81 -5.22 -8.67 9.35
C LEU A 81 -6.44 -7.81 9.06
N LEU A 82 -6.61 -7.40 7.81
CA LEU A 82 -7.75 -6.56 7.40
C LEU A 82 -9.10 -7.23 7.67
N ASN A 83 -9.25 -8.50 7.31
CA ASN A 83 -10.50 -9.24 7.53
C ASN A 83 -10.77 -9.46 9.03
N THR A 84 -9.73 -9.71 9.83
CA THR A 84 -9.85 -9.77 11.28
C THR A 84 -10.33 -8.45 11.85
N LEU A 85 -9.76 -7.32 11.43
CA LEU A 85 -10.18 -5.99 11.87
C LEU A 85 -11.63 -5.66 11.46
N LYS A 86 -12.06 -6.09 10.27
CA LYS A 86 -13.45 -5.98 9.83
C LYS A 86 -14.38 -6.83 10.71
N ALA A 87 -14.05 -8.10 10.92
CA ALA A 87 -14.85 -9.03 11.73
C ALA A 87 -14.97 -8.58 13.18
N CYS A 88 -13.91 -7.98 13.76
CA CYS A 88 -13.92 -7.43 15.12
C CYS A 88 -14.65 -6.07 15.23
N GLY A 89 -15.11 -5.50 14.13
CA GLY A 89 -15.73 -4.17 14.11
C GLY A 89 -14.75 -3.01 14.31
N TYR A 90 -13.45 -3.26 14.30
CA TYR A 90 -12.44 -2.22 14.53
C TYR A 90 -12.36 -1.21 13.39
N ILE A 91 -12.53 -1.67 12.14
CA ILE A 91 -12.65 -0.76 10.99
C ILE A 91 -13.87 0.16 11.14
N HIS A 92 -14.99 -0.36 11.63
CA HIS A 92 -16.19 0.45 11.90
C HIS A 92 -15.93 1.48 13.01
N ALA A 93 -15.26 1.09 14.09
CA ALA A 93 -14.89 2.01 15.17
C ALA A 93 -13.95 3.13 14.72
N ILE A 94 -12.96 2.81 13.90
CA ILE A 94 -12.05 3.80 13.29
C ILE A 94 -12.84 4.75 12.38
N ARG A 95 -13.75 4.21 11.57
CA ARG A 95 -14.64 4.98 10.70
C ARG A 95 -15.48 6.00 11.48
N GLN A 96 -16.12 5.58 12.57
CA GLN A 96 -16.90 6.48 13.44
C GLN A 96 -16.05 7.63 13.98
N GLY A 97 -14.78 7.35 14.31
CA GLY A 97 -13.83 8.39 14.75
C GLY A 97 -13.57 9.51 13.74
N PHE A 98 -13.84 9.27 12.44
CA PHE A 98 -13.63 10.24 11.36
C PHE A 98 -14.86 11.04 10.96
N ILE A 99 -16.08 10.55 11.25
CA ILE A 99 -17.34 11.17 10.79
C ILE A 99 -17.49 12.61 11.33
N ASP A 100 -17.15 12.82 12.60
CA ASP A 100 -17.39 14.08 13.33
C ASP A 100 -16.20 15.06 13.30
N ILE A 101 -15.19 14.83 12.42
CA ILE A 101 -13.98 15.66 12.44
C ILE A 101 -14.20 17.03 11.80
N SER A 102 -14.95 17.09 10.70
CA SER A 102 -15.23 18.33 9.98
C SER A 102 -16.52 18.19 9.14
N PRO A 103 -17.35 19.24 9.05
CA PRO A 103 -18.52 19.26 8.15
C PRO A 103 -18.13 19.45 6.67
N ASP A 104 -16.90 19.84 6.36
CA ASP A 104 -16.44 20.09 5.00
C ASP A 104 -15.96 18.79 4.33
N ARG A 105 -16.60 18.41 3.21
CA ARG A 105 -16.28 17.17 2.48
C ARG A 105 -14.85 17.15 1.92
N ARG A 106 -14.27 18.30 1.60
CA ARG A 106 -12.88 18.40 1.12
C ARG A 106 -11.89 18.05 2.24
N VAL A 107 -12.16 18.54 3.45
CA VAL A 107 -11.38 18.22 4.65
C VAL A 107 -11.49 16.74 4.99
N GLN A 108 -12.70 16.17 4.94
CA GLN A 108 -12.93 14.75 5.16
C GLN A 108 -12.18 13.89 4.12
N ALA A 109 -12.22 14.28 2.84
CA ALA A 109 -11.46 13.60 1.78
C ALA A 109 -9.95 13.56 2.08
N ILE A 110 -9.37 14.69 2.51
CA ILE A 110 -7.95 14.77 2.85
C ILE A 110 -7.61 13.86 4.05
N ILE A 111 -8.40 13.90 5.11
CA ILE A 111 -8.11 13.10 6.30
C ILE A 111 -8.29 11.60 6.02
N ILE A 112 -9.40 11.23 5.37
CA ILE A 112 -9.77 9.82 5.16
C ILE A 112 -9.02 9.22 3.98
N ALA A 113 -9.11 9.85 2.80
CA ALA A 113 -8.43 9.30 1.65
C ALA A 113 -6.92 9.51 1.76
N TRP A 114 -6.43 10.74 1.92
CA TRP A 114 -4.99 11.01 1.90
C TRP A 114 -4.27 10.42 3.12
N LEU A 115 -4.58 10.84 4.34
CA LEU A 115 -3.82 10.43 5.52
C LEU A 115 -4.13 8.99 5.94
N PHE A 116 -5.40 8.65 6.15
CA PHE A 116 -5.75 7.30 6.56
C PHE A 116 -5.53 6.29 5.43
N GLY A 117 -5.82 6.65 4.17
CA GLY A 117 -5.50 5.84 3.01
C GLY A 117 -3.99 5.59 2.87
N SER A 118 -3.13 6.59 3.06
CA SER A 118 -1.67 6.42 3.06
C SER A 118 -1.19 5.52 4.19
N PHE A 119 -1.82 5.60 5.37
CA PHE A 119 -1.57 4.69 6.47
C PHE A 119 -1.91 3.24 6.12
N ILE A 120 -3.08 3.01 5.54
CA ILE A 120 -3.51 1.67 5.08
C ILE A 120 -2.59 1.15 3.96
N GLU A 121 -2.15 2.02 3.05
CA GLU A 121 -1.17 1.63 2.01
C GLU A 121 0.14 1.18 2.65
N GLY A 122 0.65 1.92 3.61
CA GLY A 122 1.85 1.53 4.36
C GLY A 122 1.70 0.20 5.09
N ALA A 123 0.54 -0.06 5.68
CA ALA A 123 0.27 -1.27 6.44
C ALA A 123 0.00 -2.49 5.56
N ALA A 124 -0.84 -2.36 4.54
CA ALA A 124 -1.35 -3.48 3.76
C ALA A 124 -0.95 -3.47 2.28
N GLY A 125 -0.80 -2.29 1.67
CA GLY A 125 -0.52 -2.14 0.25
C GLY A 125 -1.57 -2.77 -0.67
N PHE A 126 -1.14 -3.15 -1.87
CA PHE A 126 -1.89 -3.98 -2.83
C PHE A 126 -3.33 -3.49 -3.14
N GLY A 127 -3.57 -2.17 -3.11
CA GLY A 127 -4.89 -1.59 -3.37
C GLY A 127 -5.85 -1.61 -2.17
N ALA A 128 -5.40 -2.02 -0.98
CA ALA A 128 -6.20 -2.00 0.24
C ALA A 128 -6.79 -0.62 0.59
N PRO A 129 -6.09 0.52 0.38
CA PRO A 129 -6.68 1.84 0.60
C PRO A 129 -7.96 2.06 -0.19
N ALA A 130 -7.98 1.74 -1.49
CA ALA A 130 -9.18 1.90 -2.30
C ALA A 130 -10.33 1.01 -1.80
N ALA A 131 -10.02 -0.23 -1.39
CA ALA A 131 -11.01 -1.16 -0.86
C ALA A 131 -11.57 -0.78 0.52
N ILE A 132 -10.89 0.11 1.28
CA ILE A 132 -11.33 0.55 2.61
C ILE A 132 -11.81 2.00 2.59
N ALA A 133 -11.02 2.92 2.00
CA ALA A 133 -11.34 4.34 2.03
C ALA A 133 -12.53 4.69 1.13
N ALA A 134 -12.69 4.05 -0.04
CA ALA A 134 -13.82 4.36 -0.92
C ALA A 134 -15.17 3.99 -0.27
N PRO A 135 -15.41 2.76 0.25
CA PRO A 135 -16.64 2.46 0.99
C PRO A 135 -16.85 3.35 2.21
N LEU A 136 -15.76 3.74 2.91
CA LEU A 136 -15.84 4.65 4.04
C LEU A 136 -16.33 6.03 3.61
N LEU A 137 -15.80 6.58 2.52
CA LEU A 137 -16.24 7.86 1.98
C LEU A 137 -17.70 7.82 1.52
N VAL A 138 -18.11 6.75 0.81
CA VAL A 138 -19.52 6.55 0.41
C VAL A 138 -20.45 6.55 1.62
N ALA A 139 -20.07 5.85 2.65
CA ALA A 139 -20.88 5.74 3.86
C ALA A 139 -21.01 7.04 4.66
N ILE A 140 -20.15 8.02 4.43
CA ILE A 140 -20.32 9.38 4.99
C ILE A 140 -20.94 10.35 3.98
N GLY A 141 -21.46 9.87 2.84
CA GLY A 141 -22.24 10.65 1.88
C GLY A 141 -21.46 11.20 0.69
N PHE A 142 -20.31 10.59 0.33
CA PHE A 142 -19.66 10.88 -0.96
C PHE A 142 -20.34 10.09 -2.08
N PRO A 143 -20.52 10.67 -3.28
CA PRO A 143 -20.89 9.90 -4.46
C PRO A 143 -19.88 8.78 -4.70
N ALA A 144 -20.36 7.59 -5.07
CA ALA A 144 -19.49 6.40 -5.18
C ALA A 144 -18.30 6.59 -6.16
N MET A 145 -18.56 7.23 -7.31
CA MET A 145 -17.50 7.53 -8.28
C MET A 145 -16.47 8.51 -7.71
N ALA A 146 -16.90 9.56 -7.00
CA ALA A 146 -15.99 10.50 -6.34
C ALA A 146 -15.14 9.81 -5.28
N ALA A 147 -15.76 8.95 -4.46
CA ALA A 147 -15.06 8.19 -3.42
C ALA A 147 -13.96 7.28 -4.01
N VAL A 148 -14.27 6.55 -5.09
CA VAL A 148 -13.32 5.67 -5.77
C VAL A 148 -12.16 6.48 -6.38
N ILE A 149 -12.45 7.56 -7.12
CA ILE A 149 -11.42 8.38 -7.76
C ILE A 149 -10.50 9.00 -6.71
N VAL A 150 -11.06 9.58 -5.65
CA VAL A 150 -10.30 10.16 -4.55
C VAL A 150 -9.42 9.09 -3.89
N ALA A 151 -9.97 7.90 -3.62
CA ALA A 151 -9.23 6.79 -3.03
C ALA A 151 -8.15 6.21 -3.96
N LEU A 152 -8.25 6.36 -5.27
CA LEU A 152 -7.21 5.96 -6.22
C LEU A 152 -6.10 7.00 -6.35
N ILE A 153 -6.43 8.30 -6.33
CA ILE A 153 -5.43 9.38 -6.42
C ILE A 153 -4.40 9.30 -5.30
N ILE A 154 -4.79 8.86 -4.11
CA ILE A 154 -3.89 8.84 -2.96
C ILE A 154 -2.74 7.84 -3.10
N HIS A 155 -2.87 6.82 -3.93
CA HIS A 155 -1.81 5.84 -4.14
C HIS A 155 -0.52 6.44 -4.72
N ILE A 156 -0.60 7.59 -5.38
CA ILE A 156 0.53 8.24 -6.07
C ILE A 156 1.76 8.40 -5.18
N THR A 157 1.57 8.73 -3.89
CA THR A 157 2.69 9.03 -2.99
C THR A 157 3.08 7.86 -2.09
N PRO A 158 2.17 7.19 -1.37
CA PRO A 158 2.55 6.14 -0.42
C PRO A 158 2.91 4.81 -1.08
N VAL A 159 2.54 4.57 -2.35
CA VAL A 159 2.63 3.26 -3.01
C VAL A 159 4.05 2.69 -3.04
N SER A 160 5.07 3.52 -3.24
CA SER A 160 6.47 3.07 -3.25
C SER A 160 6.94 2.47 -1.92
N PHE A 161 6.26 2.82 -0.84
CA PHE A 161 6.48 2.34 0.52
C PHE A 161 5.30 1.50 1.04
N GLY A 162 4.42 1.07 0.14
CA GLY A 162 3.26 0.24 0.44
C GLY A 162 3.66 -1.14 0.96
N ALA A 163 2.77 -1.79 1.72
CA ALA A 163 3.03 -3.08 2.36
C ALA A 163 4.43 -3.14 2.96
N VAL A 164 4.75 -2.16 3.81
CA VAL A 164 6.03 -2.10 4.54
C VAL A 164 7.25 -2.08 3.61
N GLY A 165 7.23 -1.19 2.60
CA GLY A 165 8.35 -1.01 1.68
C GLY A 165 8.56 -2.15 0.66
N THR A 166 7.59 -3.04 0.51
CA THR A 166 7.68 -4.18 -0.43
C THR A 166 8.07 -3.78 -1.87
N PRO A 167 7.60 -2.67 -2.46
CA PRO A 167 8.03 -2.26 -3.81
C PRO A 167 9.54 -2.02 -3.92
N ILE A 168 10.16 -1.45 -2.91
CA ILE A 168 11.62 -1.20 -2.90
C ILE A 168 12.37 -2.47 -2.49
N LEU A 169 12.02 -3.06 -1.34
CA LEU A 169 12.73 -4.19 -0.76
C LEU A 169 12.49 -5.52 -1.50
N GLY A 170 11.33 -5.68 -2.10
CA GLY A 170 11.00 -6.83 -2.92
C GLY A 170 11.19 -6.56 -4.42
N GLY A 171 10.46 -5.59 -4.97
CA GLY A 171 10.44 -5.30 -6.40
C GLY A 171 11.78 -4.82 -6.95
N LEU A 172 12.27 -3.67 -6.47
CA LEU A 172 13.55 -3.11 -6.94
C LEU A 172 14.74 -4.00 -6.56
N ASN A 173 14.75 -4.53 -5.35
CA ASN A 173 15.81 -5.44 -4.92
C ASN A 173 15.92 -6.64 -5.86
N THR A 174 14.81 -7.29 -6.22
CA THR A 174 14.83 -8.42 -7.16
C THR A 174 15.36 -8.03 -8.54
N GLY A 175 15.00 -6.82 -9.02
CA GLY A 175 15.46 -6.34 -10.32
C GLY A 175 16.93 -5.92 -10.37
N LEU A 176 17.47 -5.45 -9.24
CA LEU A 176 18.85 -4.95 -9.15
C LEU A 176 19.85 -6.00 -8.67
N SER A 177 19.39 -7.01 -7.93
CA SER A 177 20.24 -8.08 -7.40
C SER A 177 20.82 -8.94 -8.53
N GLY A 178 22.12 -9.23 -8.40
CA GLY A 178 22.83 -10.09 -9.38
C GLY A 178 23.18 -9.42 -10.70
N GLN A 179 22.92 -8.12 -10.87
CA GLN A 179 23.33 -7.36 -12.04
C GLN A 179 24.78 -6.89 -11.87
N PRO A 180 25.73 -7.30 -12.76
CA PRO A 180 27.14 -6.93 -12.62
C PRO A 180 27.38 -5.42 -12.67
N GLU A 181 26.61 -4.71 -13.49
CA GLU A 181 26.68 -3.25 -13.62
C GLU A 181 26.29 -2.56 -12.32
N VAL A 182 25.21 -3.01 -11.67
CA VAL A 182 24.77 -2.50 -10.37
C VAL A 182 25.83 -2.79 -9.31
N ALA A 183 26.35 -4.03 -9.27
CA ALA A 183 27.39 -4.41 -8.32
C ALA A 183 28.65 -3.56 -8.49
N SER A 184 29.05 -3.24 -9.74
CA SER A 184 30.22 -2.38 -10.02
C SER A 184 30.00 -0.94 -9.53
N VAL A 185 28.82 -0.35 -9.75
CA VAL A 185 28.48 1.00 -9.30
C VAL A 185 28.44 1.06 -7.77
N VAL A 186 27.81 0.09 -7.13
CA VAL A 186 27.69 -0.01 -5.67
C VAL A 186 29.09 -0.13 -5.03
N ALA A 187 29.95 -0.99 -5.60
CA ALA A 187 31.33 -1.16 -5.14
C ALA A 187 32.18 0.10 -5.37
N ALA A 188 32.03 0.78 -6.52
CA ALA A 188 32.75 2.02 -6.81
C ALA A 188 32.41 3.16 -5.84
N GLN A 189 31.19 3.14 -5.27
CA GLN A 189 30.74 4.09 -4.25
C GLN A 189 31.08 3.64 -2.81
N GLY A 190 31.74 2.49 -2.62
CA GLY A 190 32.05 1.94 -1.31
C GLY A 190 30.80 1.54 -0.50
N MET A 191 29.70 1.26 -1.16
CA MET A 191 28.41 0.92 -0.55
C MET A 191 28.18 -0.59 -0.53
N THR A 192 27.31 -1.04 0.37
CA THR A 192 26.69 -2.37 0.29
C THR A 192 25.42 -2.30 -0.54
N HIS A 193 24.94 -3.43 -1.04
CA HIS A 193 23.66 -3.50 -1.77
C HIS A 193 22.48 -2.98 -0.93
N ASP A 194 22.44 -3.32 0.35
CA ASP A 194 21.41 -2.83 1.27
C ASP A 194 21.47 -1.31 1.47
N SER A 195 22.69 -0.74 1.60
CA SER A 195 22.88 0.72 1.68
C SER A 195 22.45 1.42 0.39
N TYR A 196 22.63 0.78 -0.75
CA TYR A 196 22.17 1.31 -2.04
C TYR A 196 20.64 1.29 -2.16
N LEU A 197 19.97 0.22 -1.72
CA LEU A 197 18.50 0.18 -1.64
C LEU A 197 17.94 1.23 -0.69
N HIS A 198 18.64 1.47 0.43
CA HIS A 198 18.28 2.53 1.37
C HIS A 198 18.37 3.92 0.71
N LEU A 199 19.48 4.20 0.00
CA LEU A 199 19.65 5.44 -0.76
C LEU A 199 18.56 5.64 -1.82
N ILE A 200 18.15 4.57 -2.52
CA ILE A 200 17.01 4.61 -3.44
C ILE A 200 15.75 4.99 -2.68
N GLY A 201 15.49 4.37 -1.52
CA GLY A 201 14.36 4.69 -0.66
C GLY A 201 14.32 6.15 -0.24
N GLU A 202 15.46 6.71 0.19
CA GLU A 202 15.59 8.15 0.51
C GLU A 202 15.27 9.04 -0.68
N THR A 203 15.83 8.71 -1.85
CA THR A 203 15.62 9.49 -3.07
C THR A 203 14.16 9.47 -3.51
N VAL A 204 13.53 8.31 -3.48
CA VAL A 204 12.10 8.15 -3.77
C VAL A 204 11.26 8.95 -2.77
N ALA A 205 11.57 8.88 -1.47
CA ALA A 205 10.87 9.66 -0.44
C ALA A 205 10.99 11.17 -0.69
N LEU A 206 12.16 11.66 -1.11
CA LEU A 206 12.37 13.07 -1.44
C LEU A 206 11.51 13.50 -2.63
N LEU A 207 11.49 12.72 -3.71
CA LEU A 207 10.68 13.01 -4.90
C LEU A 207 9.19 13.01 -4.56
N HIS A 208 8.74 12.00 -3.82
CA HIS A 208 7.36 11.92 -3.32
C HIS A 208 7.05 13.02 -2.30
N GLY A 209 8.04 13.45 -1.51
CA GLY A 209 7.90 14.56 -0.57
C GLY A 209 7.57 15.86 -1.28
N ILE A 210 8.28 16.17 -2.36
CA ILE A 210 8.05 17.38 -3.16
C ILE A 210 6.70 17.29 -3.89
N ALA A 211 6.51 16.28 -4.72
CA ALA A 211 5.28 16.13 -5.52
C ALA A 211 4.06 15.83 -4.63
N GLY A 212 4.22 14.91 -3.67
CA GLY A 212 3.16 14.43 -2.81
C GLY A 212 2.57 15.47 -1.88
N SER A 213 3.35 16.50 -1.49
CA SER A 213 2.83 17.59 -0.67
C SER A 213 1.69 18.35 -1.34
N PHE A 214 1.61 18.34 -2.68
CA PHE A 214 0.55 18.98 -3.47
C PHE A 214 -0.61 18.03 -3.81
N VAL A 215 -0.43 16.71 -3.65
CA VAL A 215 -1.48 15.73 -4.03
C VAL A 215 -2.80 15.96 -3.30
N PRO A 216 -2.87 16.27 -2.00
CA PRO A 216 -4.14 16.60 -1.34
C PRO A 216 -4.87 17.77 -1.98
N LEU A 217 -4.13 18.80 -2.39
CA LEU A 217 -4.70 19.97 -3.05
C LEU A 217 -5.22 19.63 -4.45
N ILE A 218 -4.45 18.90 -5.23
CA ILE A 218 -4.85 18.43 -6.57
C ILE A 218 -6.09 17.54 -6.45
N MET A 219 -6.09 16.61 -5.51
CA MET A 219 -7.20 15.68 -5.24
C MET A 219 -8.51 16.44 -4.99
N VAL A 220 -8.52 17.41 -4.07
CA VAL A 220 -9.75 18.15 -3.77
C VAL A 220 -10.13 19.11 -4.89
N ALA A 221 -9.17 19.67 -5.63
CA ALA A 221 -9.45 20.50 -6.79
C ALA A 221 -10.11 19.69 -7.91
N LEU A 222 -9.64 18.47 -8.18
CA LEU A 222 -10.27 17.54 -9.13
C LEU A 222 -11.65 17.10 -8.61
N MET A 223 -11.78 16.77 -7.32
CA MET A 223 -13.04 16.37 -6.73
C MET A 223 -14.12 17.47 -6.89
N THR A 224 -13.79 18.72 -6.58
CA THR A 224 -14.76 19.83 -6.71
C THR A 224 -15.05 20.18 -8.17
N ARG A 225 -14.08 19.99 -9.09
CA ARG A 225 -14.28 20.23 -10.52
C ARG A 225 -15.20 19.22 -11.17
N PHE A 226 -15.07 17.95 -10.83
CA PHE A 226 -15.82 16.89 -11.50
C PHE A 226 -17.11 16.52 -10.77
N PHE A 227 -17.18 16.68 -9.46
CA PHE A 227 -18.31 16.24 -8.63
C PHE A 227 -18.97 17.36 -7.82
N GLY A 228 -18.52 18.59 -7.94
CA GLY A 228 -19.12 19.74 -7.28
C GLY A 228 -20.28 20.34 -8.07
N LYS A 229 -21.27 20.94 -7.39
CA LYS A 229 -22.40 21.63 -8.01
C LYS A 229 -21.97 22.68 -9.02
N ASN A 230 -20.95 23.48 -8.69
CA ASN A 230 -20.45 24.55 -9.55
C ASN A 230 -19.31 24.07 -10.48
N ARG A 231 -18.92 22.81 -10.45
CA ARG A 231 -17.85 22.21 -11.26
C ARG A 231 -16.59 23.08 -11.29
N SER A 232 -16.17 23.61 -10.16
CA SER A 232 -15.12 24.63 -10.03
C SER A 232 -13.85 24.10 -9.38
N PHE A 233 -12.70 24.29 -10.03
CA PHE A 233 -11.37 24.09 -9.40
C PHE A 233 -11.15 25.04 -8.24
N GLY A 234 -11.68 26.29 -8.33
CA GLY A 234 -11.51 27.32 -7.31
C GLY A 234 -12.06 26.91 -5.95
N GLU A 235 -13.13 26.12 -5.91
CA GLU A 235 -13.70 25.60 -4.67
C GLU A 235 -12.74 24.64 -3.96
N GLY A 236 -12.04 23.77 -4.71
CA GLY A 236 -11.01 22.91 -4.17
C GLY A 236 -9.77 23.67 -3.73
N LEU A 237 -9.32 24.62 -4.55
CA LEU A 237 -8.16 25.47 -4.24
C LEU A 237 -8.41 26.41 -3.06
N ALA A 238 -9.64 26.70 -2.71
CA ALA A 238 -9.98 27.55 -1.56
C ALA A 238 -9.45 27.00 -0.21
N ILE A 239 -9.23 25.69 -0.10
CA ILE A 239 -8.67 25.06 1.12
C ILE A 239 -7.16 24.78 1.01
N TRP A 240 -6.43 25.48 0.14
CA TRP A 240 -5.02 25.20 -0.13
C TRP A 240 -4.13 25.16 1.14
N LYS A 241 -4.42 26.03 2.14
CA LYS A 241 -3.67 26.06 3.40
C LYS A 241 -3.81 24.75 4.16
N PHE A 242 -5.03 24.23 4.27
CA PHE A 242 -5.29 22.95 4.92
C PHE A 242 -4.72 21.79 4.12
N ALA A 243 -4.88 21.78 2.80
CA ALA A 243 -4.38 20.73 1.93
C ALA A 243 -2.85 20.64 1.96
N LEU A 244 -2.14 21.78 1.89
CA LEU A 244 -0.68 21.81 2.03
C LEU A 244 -0.22 21.41 3.43
N PHE A 245 -0.90 21.87 4.47
CA PHE A 245 -0.60 21.46 5.84
C PHE A 245 -0.69 19.94 5.98
N ALA A 246 -1.77 19.32 5.50
CA ALA A 246 -1.95 17.87 5.54
C ALA A 246 -0.92 17.13 4.64
N GLY A 247 -0.59 17.71 3.48
CA GLY A 247 0.46 17.19 2.61
C GLY A 247 1.81 17.14 3.33
N LEU A 248 2.24 18.26 3.89
CA LEU A 248 3.51 18.38 4.61
C LEU A 248 3.54 17.55 5.90
N ALA A 249 2.41 17.48 6.62
CA ALA A 249 2.28 16.67 7.84
C ALA A 249 2.51 15.17 7.60
N PHE A 250 2.31 14.69 6.38
CA PHE A 250 2.67 13.33 5.97
C PHE A 250 4.06 13.26 5.36
N THR A 251 4.37 14.12 4.38
CA THR A 251 5.58 13.98 3.56
C THR A 251 6.86 14.31 4.31
N ILE A 252 6.86 15.29 5.24
CA ILE A 252 8.05 15.60 6.04
C ILE A 252 8.43 14.44 6.96
N PRO A 253 7.53 13.90 7.81
CA PRO A 253 7.85 12.71 8.61
C PRO A 253 8.25 11.51 7.75
N SER A 254 7.59 11.28 6.61
CA SER A 254 7.93 10.20 5.69
C SER A 254 9.37 10.30 5.18
N ASN A 255 9.83 11.49 4.79
CA ASN A 255 11.22 11.72 4.37
C ASN A 255 12.22 11.46 5.51
N ILE A 256 11.91 11.95 6.72
CA ILE A 256 12.75 11.71 7.89
C ILE A 256 12.85 10.21 8.17
N LEU A 257 11.73 9.50 8.15
CA LEU A 257 11.68 8.06 8.41
C LEU A 257 12.41 7.24 7.33
N ALA A 258 12.26 7.61 6.05
CA ALA A 258 13.00 6.97 4.96
C ALA A 258 14.50 7.06 5.17
N ARG A 259 14.98 8.24 5.61
CA ARG A 259 16.40 8.50 5.81
C ARG A 259 17.00 7.77 7.02
N PHE A 260 16.28 7.70 8.13
CA PHE A 260 16.83 7.16 9.39
C PHE A 260 16.45 5.71 9.66
N LEU A 261 15.29 5.25 9.19
CA LEU A 261 14.78 3.91 9.49
C LEU A 261 14.71 2.98 8.27
N GLY A 262 14.62 3.56 7.05
CA GLY A 262 14.54 2.77 5.82
C GLY A 262 13.17 2.77 5.15
N PRO A 263 13.05 2.07 4.02
CA PRO A 263 11.86 2.13 3.15
C PRO A 263 10.61 1.45 3.72
N GLU A 264 10.71 0.72 4.83
CA GLU A 264 9.57 0.08 5.49
C GLU A 264 8.62 1.06 6.17
N PHE A 265 9.11 2.22 6.59
CA PHE A 265 8.42 3.09 7.54
C PHE A 265 7.70 4.31 6.98
N PRO A 266 8.09 4.90 5.83
CA PRO A 266 7.61 6.19 5.37
C PRO A 266 6.09 6.29 5.28
N SER A 267 5.44 5.34 4.62
CA SER A 267 3.98 5.38 4.46
C SER A 267 3.24 5.08 5.75
N LEU A 268 3.67 4.06 6.51
CA LEU A 268 2.99 3.63 7.72
C LEU A 268 3.12 4.68 8.84
N LEU A 269 4.34 4.95 9.26
CA LEU A 269 4.59 5.87 10.40
C LEU A 269 4.43 7.33 9.99
N GLY A 270 4.80 7.70 8.76
CA GLY A 270 4.62 9.07 8.25
C GLY A 270 3.14 9.46 8.24
N ALA A 271 2.26 8.57 7.77
CA ALA A 271 0.83 8.80 7.78
C ALA A 271 0.23 8.80 9.20
N LEU A 272 0.73 7.94 10.09
CA LEU A 272 0.32 7.95 11.49
C LEU A 272 0.66 9.29 12.17
N VAL A 273 1.87 9.79 11.98
CA VAL A 273 2.28 11.13 12.45
C VAL A 273 1.41 12.20 11.83
N GLY A 274 1.15 12.13 10.51
CA GLY A 274 0.25 13.04 9.81
C GLY A 274 -1.15 13.07 10.42
N LEU A 275 -1.74 11.92 10.71
CA LEU A 275 -3.03 11.81 11.39
C LEU A 275 -2.98 12.42 12.80
N CYS A 276 -1.94 12.14 13.58
CA CYS A 276 -1.75 12.70 14.91
C CYS A 276 -1.59 14.23 14.93
N LEU A 277 -1.11 14.83 13.83
CA LEU A 277 -1.00 16.28 13.69
C LEU A 277 -2.27 16.92 13.12
N VAL A 278 -2.82 16.35 12.05
CA VAL A 278 -3.91 16.97 11.29
C VAL A 278 -5.25 16.82 11.97
N VAL A 279 -5.55 15.66 12.60
CA VAL A 279 -6.85 15.46 13.25
C VAL A 279 -7.08 16.41 14.44
N PRO A 280 -6.12 16.56 15.39
CA PRO A 280 -6.29 17.57 16.45
C PRO A 280 -6.32 19.00 15.93
N ALA A 281 -5.49 19.34 14.93
CA ALA A 281 -5.47 20.66 14.32
C ALA A 281 -6.84 20.98 13.66
N THR A 282 -7.43 20.00 13.00
CA THR A 282 -8.78 20.11 12.41
C THR A 282 -9.84 20.36 13.48
N ARG A 283 -9.82 19.60 14.57
CA ARG A 283 -10.75 19.80 15.71
C ARG A 283 -10.58 21.16 16.39
N ALA A 284 -9.36 21.68 16.39
CA ALA A 284 -9.07 23.05 16.88
C ALA A 284 -9.46 24.15 15.88
N GLY A 285 -10.01 23.80 14.70
CA GLY A 285 -10.43 24.77 13.67
C GLY A 285 -9.28 25.33 12.83
N LEU A 286 -8.05 24.77 12.92
CA LEU A 286 -6.88 25.30 12.24
C LEU A 286 -7.01 25.09 10.72
N PHE A 287 -6.83 26.19 9.95
CA PHE A 287 -6.95 26.22 8.48
C PHE A 287 -8.30 25.74 7.92
N GLN A 288 -9.33 25.63 8.76
CA GLN A 288 -10.67 25.23 8.35
C GLN A 288 -11.32 26.30 7.46
N PRO A 289 -12.06 25.92 6.42
CA PRO A 289 -12.82 26.87 5.62
C PRO A 289 -13.98 27.44 6.41
N LYS A 290 -14.22 28.77 6.26
CA LYS A 290 -15.31 29.46 6.94
C LYS A 290 -16.71 28.95 6.51
N LYS A 291 -16.82 28.49 5.26
CA LYS A 291 -18.05 27.91 4.68
C LYS A 291 -17.76 26.48 4.30
N PRO A 292 -18.40 25.50 4.96
CA PRO A 292 -18.27 24.09 4.58
C PRO A 292 -18.74 23.87 3.15
N TRP A 293 -18.03 23.02 2.43
CA TRP A 293 -18.40 22.57 1.10
C TRP A 293 -19.01 21.16 1.17
N ALA A 294 -20.08 20.95 0.41
CA ALA A 294 -20.74 19.66 0.28
C ALA A 294 -20.96 19.33 -1.20
N PHE A 295 -21.20 18.06 -1.49
CA PHE A 295 -21.70 17.63 -2.80
C PHE A 295 -23.10 18.14 -3.05
N PRO A 296 -23.54 18.26 -4.32
CA PRO A 296 -24.93 18.53 -4.64
C PRO A 296 -25.85 17.42 -4.08
N ASP A 297 -27.11 17.77 -3.85
CA ASP A 297 -28.11 16.79 -3.41
C ASP A 297 -28.30 15.69 -4.46
N GLU A 298 -28.81 14.53 -4.06
CA GLU A 298 -28.95 13.36 -4.93
C GLU A 298 -29.77 13.64 -6.20
N GLU A 299 -30.75 14.51 -6.11
CA GLU A 299 -31.59 14.91 -7.25
C GLU A 299 -30.86 15.77 -8.27
N GLU A 300 -29.86 16.54 -7.83
CA GLU A 300 -29.02 17.39 -8.68
C GLU A 300 -27.74 16.69 -9.19
N SER A 301 -27.45 15.48 -8.71
CA SER A 301 -26.25 14.72 -9.06
C SER A 301 -26.47 13.85 -10.29
N ASP A 302 -25.43 13.76 -11.16
CA ASP A 302 -25.47 12.87 -12.31
C ASP A 302 -25.68 11.41 -11.86
N ALA A 303 -26.58 10.67 -12.51
CA ALA A 303 -26.89 9.29 -12.16
C ALA A 303 -25.65 8.36 -12.19
N GLU A 304 -24.69 8.67 -13.09
CA GLU A 304 -23.44 7.94 -13.22
C GLU A 304 -22.53 8.04 -11.98
N TRP A 305 -22.71 9.08 -11.14
CA TRP A 305 -21.88 9.25 -9.93
C TRP A 305 -22.27 8.30 -8.80
N ARG A 306 -23.52 7.78 -8.83
CA ARG A 306 -24.09 6.98 -7.73
C ARG A 306 -23.51 5.56 -7.68
N GLY A 307 -23.21 4.97 -8.84
CA GLY A 307 -22.75 3.58 -8.94
C GLY A 307 -23.81 2.57 -8.45
N GLU A 308 -23.52 1.28 -8.61
CA GLU A 308 -24.40 0.18 -8.13
C GLU A 308 -24.13 -0.23 -6.67
N LEU A 309 -23.16 0.41 -5.99
CA LEU A 309 -22.82 0.10 -4.60
C LEU A 309 -23.89 0.64 -3.64
N GLN A 310 -24.91 -0.15 -3.41
CA GLN A 310 -25.79 0.01 -2.24
C GLN A 310 -25.01 -0.44 -1.00
N ILE A 311 -24.35 0.49 -0.33
CA ILE A 311 -23.78 0.23 0.99
C ILE A 311 -24.93 0.48 1.98
N ASP A 312 -25.36 -0.57 2.67
CA ASP A 312 -26.36 -0.46 3.74
C ASP A 312 -25.80 0.48 4.82
N VAL A 313 -26.26 1.74 4.78
CA VAL A 313 -25.85 2.82 5.70
C VAL A 313 -26.50 2.63 7.08
N HIS A 314 -27.40 1.66 7.20
CA HIS A 314 -28.29 1.47 8.36
C HIS A 314 -27.69 0.59 9.46
N ASP A 315 -26.40 0.22 9.39
CA ASP A 315 -25.76 -0.38 10.56
C ASP A 315 -25.63 0.68 11.66
N HIS A 316 -26.47 0.51 12.65
CA HIS A 316 -26.76 1.41 13.78
C HIS A 316 -25.55 2.18 14.27
N ALA A 317 -25.65 3.50 14.19
CA ALA A 317 -24.67 4.47 14.71
C ALA A 317 -24.65 4.48 16.26
N ALA A 318 -24.18 3.41 16.87
CA ALA A 318 -23.79 3.45 18.26
C ALA A 318 -22.49 4.29 18.35
N ARG A 319 -22.54 5.44 19.04
CA ARG A 319 -21.35 6.27 19.29
C ARG A 319 -20.28 5.40 19.95
N VAL A 320 -19.15 5.25 19.29
CA VAL A 320 -18.03 4.47 19.81
C VAL A 320 -17.38 5.26 20.95
N SER A 321 -17.32 4.66 22.14
CA SER A 321 -16.61 5.21 23.29
C SER A 321 -15.12 5.39 22.96
N GLY A 322 -14.46 6.43 23.49
CA GLY A 322 -13.03 6.68 23.28
C GLY A 322 -12.12 5.49 23.59
N GLY A 323 -12.49 4.67 24.58
CA GLY A 323 -11.77 3.42 24.90
C GLY A 323 -11.87 2.38 23.77
N ASN A 324 -12.96 2.32 23.06
CA ASN A 324 -13.13 1.43 21.90
C ASN A 324 -12.33 1.91 20.69
N LEU A 325 -12.11 3.21 20.53
CA LEU A 325 -11.28 3.76 19.48
C LEU A 325 -9.80 3.38 19.68
N ILE A 326 -9.27 3.48 20.89
CA ILE A 326 -7.88 3.06 21.19
C ILE A 326 -7.72 1.56 20.93
N LYS A 327 -8.68 0.72 21.36
CA LYS A 327 -8.69 -0.72 21.07
C LYS A 327 -8.70 -0.98 19.55
N ALA A 328 -9.46 -0.21 18.80
CA ALA A 328 -9.55 -0.36 17.35
C ALA A 328 -8.24 -0.01 16.61
N TRP A 329 -7.44 0.93 17.14
CA TRP A 329 -6.13 1.29 16.60
C TRP A 329 -5.00 0.38 17.10
N SER A 330 -5.21 -0.38 18.19
CA SER A 330 -4.15 -1.19 18.80
C SER A 330 -3.51 -2.21 17.85
N PRO A 331 -4.21 -2.90 16.92
CA PRO A 331 -3.56 -3.82 15.98
C PRO A 331 -2.53 -3.14 15.09
N TYR A 332 -2.85 -1.94 14.61
CA TYR A 332 -1.92 -1.18 13.77
C TYR A 332 -0.71 -0.65 14.56
N LEU A 333 -0.92 -0.27 15.82
CA LEU A 333 0.18 0.11 16.71
C LEU A 333 1.08 -1.08 17.01
N ILE A 334 0.51 -2.29 17.17
CA ILE A 334 1.26 -3.54 17.34
C ILE A 334 2.08 -3.83 16.08
N VAL A 335 1.49 -3.74 14.89
CA VAL A 335 2.23 -3.88 13.61
C VAL A 335 3.39 -2.91 13.57
N ALA A 336 3.15 -1.62 13.82
CA ALA A 336 4.18 -0.59 13.80
C ALA A 336 5.31 -0.89 14.79
N ALA A 337 4.97 -1.26 16.02
CA ALA A 337 5.94 -1.60 17.06
C ALA A 337 6.76 -2.83 16.69
N LEU A 338 6.12 -3.92 16.23
CA LEU A 338 6.81 -5.14 15.81
C LEU A 338 7.74 -4.87 14.62
N LEU A 339 7.31 -4.04 13.67
CA LEU A 339 8.16 -3.63 12.54
C LEU A 339 9.39 -2.88 13.03
N VAL A 340 9.22 -1.86 13.87
CA VAL A 340 10.36 -1.12 14.43
C VAL A 340 11.29 -2.09 15.18
N ILE A 341 10.78 -2.89 16.07
CA ILE A 341 11.57 -3.84 16.87
C ILE A 341 12.35 -4.81 15.97
N THR A 342 11.68 -5.44 15.01
CA THR A 342 12.30 -6.45 14.13
C THR A 342 13.31 -5.87 13.15
N ARG A 343 13.26 -4.56 12.84
CA ARG A 343 14.17 -3.90 11.90
C ARG A 343 15.34 -3.20 12.60
N THR A 344 15.13 -2.64 13.80
CA THR A 344 16.12 -1.81 14.50
C THR A 344 16.86 -2.53 15.62
N VAL A 345 16.22 -3.50 16.29
CA VAL A 345 16.83 -4.24 17.41
C VAL A 345 17.71 -5.37 16.86
N GLN A 346 19.02 -5.16 16.80
CA GLN A 346 19.98 -6.08 16.18
C GLN A 346 19.89 -7.54 16.64
N PRO A 347 19.80 -7.88 17.95
CA PRO A 347 19.66 -9.27 18.39
C PRO A 347 18.42 -9.96 17.81
N ILE A 348 17.28 -9.26 17.75
CA ILE A 348 16.03 -9.79 17.19
C ILE A 348 16.16 -9.95 15.68
N LYS A 349 16.70 -8.94 14.98
CA LYS A 349 16.95 -9.02 13.55
C LYS A 349 17.84 -10.22 13.22
N ALA A 350 18.96 -10.40 13.94
CA ALA A 350 19.88 -11.51 13.74
C ALA A 350 19.20 -12.88 13.96
N LEU A 351 18.34 -13.01 14.97
CA LEU A 351 17.60 -14.23 15.23
C LEU A 351 16.65 -14.59 14.08
N ILE A 352 15.80 -13.65 13.63
CA ILE A 352 14.78 -13.90 12.60
C ILE A 352 15.33 -13.96 11.17
N THR A 353 16.60 -13.57 10.97
CA THR A 353 17.32 -13.68 9.69
C THR A 353 18.43 -14.73 9.72
N SER A 354 18.56 -15.49 10.82
CA SER A 354 19.57 -16.54 10.97
C SER A 354 19.37 -17.66 9.95
N ASP A 355 20.45 -18.40 9.67
CA ASP A 355 20.42 -19.53 8.72
C ASP A 355 19.43 -20.63 9.17
N ALA A 356 19.21 -20.78 10.47
CA ALA A 356 18.26 -21.75 11.03
C ALA A 356 16.80 -21.52 10.60
N VAL A 357 16.42 -20.26 10.31
CA VAL A 357 15.06 -19.88 9.92
C VAL A 357 14.99 -19.32 8.50
N THR A 358 16.11 -19.34 7.78
CA THR A 358 16.22 -18.92 6.39
C THR A 358 16.16 -20.15 5.47
N ILE A 359 15.24 -20.13 4.52
CA ILE A 359 15.17 -21.13 3.46
C ILE A 359 16.00 -20.58 2.29
N SER A 360 17.12 -21.23 1.97
CA SER A 360 17.99 -20.79 0.89
C SER A 360 18.41 -21.94 -0.02
N TRP A 361 18.45 -21.65 -1.31
CA TRP A 361 19.01 -22.49 -2.32
C TRP A 361 20.06 -21.67 -3.08
N ALA A 362 21.32 -21.79 -2.67
CA ALA A 362 22.38 -20.89 -3.12
C ALA A 362 22.67 -20.95 -4.62
N ASN A 363 22.51 -22.15 -5.24
CA ASN A 363 22.83 -22.35 -6.65
C ASN A 363 21.89 -23.40 -7.26
N ILE A 364 20.76 -22.93 -7.79
CA ILE A 364 19.73 -23.76 -8.40
C ILE A 364 20.28 -24.40 -9.68
N PHE A 365 20.35 -25.73 -9.72
CA PHE A 365 20.85 -26.50 -10.87
C PHE A 365 22.26 -26.10 -11.34
N ASN A 366 23.12 -25.59 -10.47
CA ASN A 366 24.44 -25.05 -10.81
C ASN A 366 24.42 -23.95 -11.88
N SER A 367 23.36 -23.16 -11.92
CA SER A 367 23.12 -22.08 -12.90
C SER A 367 23.78 -20.75 -12.53
N GLY A 368 24.30 -20.61 -11.32
CA GLY A 368 24.72 -19.34 -10.74
C GLY A 368 23.55 -18.52 -10.16
N ILE A 369 22.32 -18.97 -10.29
CA ILE A 369 21.12 -18.31 -9.75
C ILE A 369 20.72 -18.99 -8.43
N GLY A 370 20.57 -18.19 -7.36
CA GLY A 370 20.08 -18.65 -6.07
C GLY A 370 18.69 -18.12 -5.77
N ALA A 371 18.03 -18.69 -4.76
CA ALA A 371 16.80 -18.18 -4.20
C ALA A 371 16.88 -18.20 -2.67
N LYS A 372 16.29 -17.19 -2.03
CA LYS A 372 16.27 -17.05 -0.57
C LYS A 372 14.89 -16.59 -0.10
N SER A 373 14.43 -17.18 0.99
CA SER A 373 13.24 -16.74 1.70
C SER A 373 13.54 -16.65 3.19
N GLN A 374 13.11 -15.57 3.83
CA GLN A 374 13.22 -15.34 5.26
C GLN A 374 11.83 -15.10 5.85
N PRO A 375 11.02 -16.17 6.02
CA PRO A 375 9.60 -16.05 6.35
C PRO A 375 9.33 -15.22 7.60
N LEU A 376 10.16 -15.34 8.65
CA LEU A 376 10.00 -14.60 9.90
C LEU A 376 10.35 -13.10 9.75
N TYR A 377 11.16 -12.75 8.75
CA TYR A 377 11.51 -11.36 8.44
C TYR A 377 10.50 -10.70 7.50
N LEU A 378 9.68 -11.47 6.78
CA LEU A 378 8.67 -10.92 5.88
C LEU A 378 7.57 -10.19 6.67
N PRO A 379 7.08 -9.03 6.20
CA PRO A 379 5.95 -8.32 6.82
C PRO A 379 4.69 -9.19 7.01
N GLY A 380 4.49 -10.19 6.15
CA GLY A 380 3.40 -11.15 6.27
C GLY A 380 3.38 -11.88 7.62
N PHE A 381 4.55 -12.25 8.14
CA PHE A 381 4.66 -12.87 9.45
C PHE A 381 4.22 -11.93 10.58
N ILE A 382 4.62 -10.65 10.49
CA ILE A 382 4.25 -9.63 11.48
C ILE A 382 2.73 -9.44 11.51
N PHE A 383 2.09 -9.43 10.35
CA PHE A 383 0.64 -9.36 10.26
C PHE A 383 -0.04 -10.57 10.90
N VAL A 384 0.45 -11.79 10.64
CA VAL A 384 -0.07 -13.02 11.27
C VAL A 384 0.09 -12.98 12.78
N VAL A 385 1.28 -12.62 13.28
CA VAL A 385 1.54 -12.46 14.73
C VAL A 385 0.58 -11.43 15.34
N THR A 386 0.39 -10.30 14.67
CA THR A 386 -0.54 -9.26 15.14
C THR A 386 -1.97 -9.79 15.22
N VAL A 387 -2.42 -10.57 14.22
CA VAL A 387 -3.76 -11.19 14.25
C VAL A 387 -3.89 -12.14 15.45
N VAL A 388 -2.90 -13.01 15.69
CA VAL A 388 -2.92 -13.92 16.84
C VAL A 388 -2.98 -13.15 18.15
N LEU A 389 -2.18 -12.09 18.30
CA LEU A 389 -2.19 -11.24 19.50
C LEU A 389 -3.54 -10.53 19.67
N CYS A 390 -4.14 -10.01 18.59
CA CYS A 390 -5.44 -9.35 18.64
C CYS A 390 -6.56 -10.32 19.03
N LEU A 391 -6.59 -11.51 18.43
CA LEU A 391 -7.56 -12.55 18.78
C LEU A 391 -7.40 -13.00 20.23
N SER A 392 -6.17 -13.14 20.73
CA SER A 392 -5.90 -13.45 22.13
C SER A 392 -6.42 -12.35 23.06
N LEU A 393 -6.17 -11.08 22.74
CA LEU A 393 -6.65 -9.94 23.53
C LEU A 393 -8.18 -9.83 23.54
N ILE A 394 -8.84 -10.15 22.42
CA ILE A 394 -10.31 -10.16 22.30
C ILE A 394 -10.88 -11.31 23.12
N HIS A 395 -10.26 -12.50 23.06
CA HIS A 395 -10.69 -13.67 23.84
C HIS A 395 -10.64 -13.41 25.35
N ILE A 396 -9.62 -12.68 25.80
CA ILE A 396 -9.47 -12.31 27.20
C ILE A 396 -10.51 -11.24 27.62
N SER A 397 -10.81 -10.27 26.74
CA SER A 397 -11.67 -9.12 27.07
C SER A 397 -13.17 -9.36 26.83
N GLU A 398 -13.52 -10.22 25.87
CA GLU A 398 -14.93 -10.49 25.48
C GLU A 398 -15.11 -11.96 25.05
N PRO A 399 -15.07 -12.94 25.96
CA PRO A 399 -15.06 -14.38 25.64
C PRO A 399 -16.31 -14.86 24.89
N THR A 400 -17.45 -14.17 25.03
CA THR A 400 -18.72 -14.52 24.36
C THR A 400 -18.80 -14.08 22.90
N ARG A 401 -17.99 -13.12 22.47
CA ARG A 401 -18.00 -12.59 21.10
C ARG A 401 -17.34 -13.50 20.07
N LEU A 402 -16.38 -14.31 20.49
CA LEU A 402 -15.73 -15.33 19.64
C LEU A 402 -16.68 -16.49 19.30
N LEU A 403 -17.57 -16.86 20.20
CA LEU A 403 -18.61 -17.86 19.93
C LEU A 403 -19.59 -17.36 18.86
N SER A 404 -19.97 -16.08 18.86
CA SER A 404 -20.87 -15.50 17.84
C SER A 404 -20.19 -15.39 16.45
N ILE A 405 -18.88 -15.14 16.39
CA ILE A 405 -18.11 -15.11 15.13
C ILE A 405 -17.97 -16.54 14.56
N ALA A 406 -17.75 -17.55 15.42
CA ALA A 406 -17.69 -18.95 14.99
C ALA A 406 -19.06 -19.48 14.52
N TYR A 407 -20.16 -19.03 15.13
CA TYR A 407 -21.52 -19.40 14.71
C TYR A 407 -21.99 -18.62 13.48
N GLY A 408 -21.60 -17.37 13.29
CA GLY A 408 -21.93 -16.57 12.09
C GLY A 408 -21.30 -17.08 10.80
N GLY A 409 -20.21 -17.85 10.88
CA GLY A 409 -19.54 -18.48 9.73
C GLY A 409 -20.17 -19.82 9.28
N VAL A 410 -21.11 -20.37 10.04
CA VAL A 410 -21.74 -21.68 9.77
C VAL A 410 -23.16 -21.53 9.15
N CYS A 411 -23.71 -20.34 9.12
CA CYS A 411 -25.04 -20.06 8.52
C CYS A 411 -24.89 -19.24 7.22
N VAL A 412 -24.20 -19.81 6.22
CA VAL A 412 -24.38 -19.42 4.81
C VAL A 412 -24.55 -20.72 4.03
N GLU A 413 -25.81 -21.14 3.91
CA GLU A 413 -26.25 -21.94 2.77
C GLU A 413 -26.33 -21.08 1.52
#